data_79db1b8b9cf30078fe9e7906cbc27170
#
_entry.id   79db1b8b9cf30078fe9e7906cbc27170
#
_cell.length_a   1.000
_cell.length_b   1.000
_cell.length_c   1.000
_cell.angle_alpha   90.00
_cell.angle_beta   90.00
_cell.angle_gamma   90.00
#
_symmetry.space_group_name_H-M   'P 1'
#
loop_
_entity.id
_entity.type
_entity.pdbx_description
1 polymer ?
#
loop_
_entity_poly.entity_id
_entity_poly.type
_entity_poly.pdbx_seq_one_letter_code
_entity_poly.pdbx_strand_id
1 'polypeptide(L)'
;MQAEASFEVIKRDHQGVPVVKIVFWGPTLAGKTTALTITKVLKSLEDPENVYKFLKLEDPTGRTLFFDQGIFGIGKTTAGLPILKYHLFTVPGQERHAGQRKVVLRGAHGLIVVVDSEISRWEENKNSLIEINQLAGDKLASGALPYFIMLNKMDLPVESRISSLEVGKLLSESGTAASLREAAVRIIEVSCLDARDDLKNLLSKGNRSEIVDNSGKLKKEFRPQSVNRVIKPVESLIREIIIQMMKQQQ
;
A
#
# COMPACT_ATOMS: atom_id res chain seq x y z
N MET A 1 -11.88 -24.33 20.91
CA MET A 1 -11.65 -22.89 21.07
C MET A 1 -10.71 -22.44 19.98
N GLN A 2 -11.22 -21.83 18.91
CA GLN A 2 -10.37 -21.13 17.95
C GLN A 2 -9.84 -19.89 18.68
N ALA A 3 -8.53 -19.70 18.70
CA ALA A 3 -7.95 -18.47 19.22
C ALA A 3 -8.47 -17.31 18.37
N GLU A 4 -9.13 -16.33 18.99
CA GLU A 4 -9.55 -15.12 18.29
C GLU A 4 -8.32 -14.49 17.62
N ALA A 5 -8.43 -14.22 16.32
CA ALA A 5 -7.35 -13.59 15.58
C ALA A 5 -7.17 -12.16 16.12
N SER A 6 -6.06 -11.93 16.80
CA SER A 6 -5.71 -10.62 17.37
C SER A 6 -4.89 -9.78 16.40
N PHE A 7 -4.98 -8.45 16.54
CA PHE A 7 -4.10 -7.51 15.87
C PHE A 7 -2.63 -7.78 16.24
N GLU A 8 -1.73 -7.67 15.27
CA GLU A 8 -0.31 -7.96 15.47
C GLU A 8 0.34 -6.97 16.46
N VAL A 9 1.20 -7.47 17.34
CA VAL A 9 1.88 -6.64 18.35
C VAL A 9 2.84 -5.67 17.68
N ILE A 10 2.67 -4.38 17.93
CA ILE A 10 3.55 -3.35 17.38
C ILE A 10 4.83 -3.26 18.21
N LYS A 11 5.93 -3.56 17.54
CA LYS A 11 7.28 -3.47 18.11
C LYS A 11 7.79 -2.03 18.06
N ARG A 12 8.73 -1.71 18.97
CA ARG A 12 9.47 -0.45 18.92
C ARG A 12 10.88 -0.69 18.40
N ASP A 13 11.42 0.30 17.70
CA ASP A 13 12.82 0.24 17.26
C ASP A 13 13.79 0.59 18.43
N HIS A 14 15.10 0.64 18.12
CA HIS A 14 16.14 0.95 19.10
C HIS A 14 16.03 2.36 19.70
N GLN A 15 15.26 3.25 19.09
CA GLN A 15 14.98 4.61 19.57
C GLN A 15 13.65 4.68 20.35
N GLY A 16 12.97 3.54 20.56
CA GLY A 16 11.68 3.48 21.24
C GLY A 16 10.48 3.89 20.35
N VAL A 17 10.70 4.16 19.06
CA VAL A 17 9.65 4.57 18.13
C VAL A 17 8.84 3.33 17.69
N PRO A 18 7.50 3.36 17.79
CA PRO A 18 6.68 2.26 17.30
C PRO A 18 6.81 2.10 15.79
N VAL A 19 6.86 0.84 15.32
CA VAL A 19 7.07 0.49 13.92
C VAL A 19 5.94 -0.39 13.43
N VAL A 20 5.21 0.06 12.42
CA VAL A 20 4.19 -0.72 11.75
C VAL A 20 4.68 -1.22 10.39
N LYS A 21 4.21 -2.41 10.02
CA LYS A 21 4.54 -3.07 8.76
C LYS A 21 3.30 -3.14 7.88
N ILE A 22 3.39 -2.61 6.67
CA ILE A 22 2.34 -2.63 5.65
C ILE A 22 2.88 -3.37 4.43
N VAL A 23 2.09 -4.30 3.90
CA VAL A 23 2.49 -5.13 2.77
C VAL A 23 1.61 -4.84 1.55
N PHE A 24 2.23 -4.54 0.41
CA PHE A 24 1.58 -4.53 -0.89
C PHE A 24 1.54 -5.96 -1.44
N TRP A 25 0.34 -6.49 -1.58
CA TRP A 25 0.06 -7.82 -2.11
C TRP A 25 -0.56 -7.71 -3.51
N GLY A 26 -0.43 -8.74 -4.35
CA GLY A 26 -1.04 -8.75 -5.68
C GLY A 26 -0.17 -9.47 -6.72
N PRO A 27 -0.71 -9.74 -7.92
CA PRO A 27 -0.02 -10.46 -8.97
C PRO A 27 1.19 -9.69 -9.52
N THR A 28 1.99 -10.37 -10.33
CA THR A 28 3.13 -9.75 -11.04
C THR A 28 2.64 -8.62 -11.93
N LEU A 29 3.40 -7.51 -11.98
CA LEU A 29 3.14 -6.33 -12.81
C LEU A 29 1.83 -5.58 -12.49
N ALA A 30 1.16 -5.88 -11.38
CA ALA A 30 -0.03 -5.14 -10.94
C ALA A 30 0.26 -3.69 -10.50
N GLY A 31 1.54 -3.28 -10.35
CA GLY A 31 1.92 -1.91 -10.01
C GLY A 31 2.36 -1.70 -8.56
N LYS A 32 2.61 -2.74 -7.77
CA LYS A 32 3.08 -2.66 -6.37
C LYS A 32 4.33 -1.80 -6.20
N THR A 33 5.39 -2.10 -6.96
CA THR A 33 6.65 -1.34 -6.96
C THR A 33 6.45 0.10 -7.40
N THR A 34 5.59 0.34 -8.39
CA THR A 34 5.27 1.69 -8.85
C THR A 34 4.59 2.51 -7.77
N ALA A 35 3.58 1.94 -7.09
CA ALA A 35 2.89 2.59 -5.97
C ALA A 35 3.86 2.92 -4.82
N LEU A 36 4.75 2.00 -4.46
CA LEU A 36 5.78 2.24 -3.46
C LEU A 36 6.76 3.35 -3.89
N THR A 37 7.16 3.37 -5.16
CA THR A 37 8.05 4.42 -5.71
C THR A 37 7.37 5.79 -5.69
N ILE A 38 6.10 5.88 -6.09
CA ILE A 38 5.31 7.12 -6.01
C ILE A 38 5.25 7.61 -4.55
N THR A 39 4.98 6.71 -3.62
CA THR A 39 4.97 7.03 -2.17
C THR A 39 6.32 7.61 -1.73
N LYS A 40 7.41 6.99 -2.12
CA LYS A 40 8.78 7.45 -1.80
C LYS A 40 9.05 8.84 -2.37
N VAL A 41 8.76 9.05 -3.65
CA VAL A 41 9.00 10.33 -4.31
C VAL A 41 8.18 11.43 -3.63
N LEU A 42 6.88 11.20 -3.42
CA LEU A 42 6.03 12.18 -2.74
C LEU A 42 6.52 12.49 -1.33
N LYS A 43 6.84 11.48 -0.52
CA LYS A 43 7.36 11.69 0.84
C LYS A 43 8.70 12.41 0.85
N SER A 44 9.57 12.17 -0.13
CA SER A 44 10.82 12.93 -0.27
C SER A 44 10.61 14.40 -0.62
N LEU A 45 9.46 14.74 -1.22
CA LEU A 45 9.11 16.13 -1.53
C LEU A 45 8.40 16.83 -0.38
N GLU A 46 7.52 16.12 0.35
CA GLU A 46 6.69 16.69 1.42
C GLU A 46 7.36 16.64 2.79
N ASP A 47 8.11 15.59 3.06
CA ASP A 47 8.69 15.34 4.39
C ASP A 47 10.01 14.54 4.29
N PRO A 48 11.04 15.12 3.64
CA PRO A 48 12.30 14.43 3.36
C PRO A 48 13.01 13.90 4.62
N GLU A 49 12.82 14.55 5.76
CA GLU A 49 13.42 14.19 7.04
C GLU A 49 12.86 12.87 7.60
N ASN A 50 11.67 12.48 7.18
CA ASN A 50 10.98 11.26 7.56
C ASN A 50 11.05 10.16 6.49
N VAL A 51 11.99 10.24 5.55
CA VAL A 51 12.33 9.18 4.58
C VAL A 51 13.65 8.54 4.98
N TYR A 52 13.62 7.31 5.54
CA TYR A 52 14.80 6.70 6.15
C TYR A 52 15.52 5.73 5.22
N LYS A 53 14.78 4.88 4.51
CA LYS A 53 15.34 3.84 3.66
C LYS A 53 14.44 3.55 2.47
N PHE A 54 15.06 3.30 1.33
CA PHE A 54 14.37 2.76 0.17
C PHE A 54 15.28 1.73 -0.50
N LEU A 55 14.77 0.52 -0.71
CA LEU A 55 15.45 -0.57 -1.37
C LEU A 55 14.54 -1.11 -2.46
N LYS A 56 15.07 -1.24 -3.67
CA LYS A 56 14.40 -1.80 -4.83
C LYS A 56 15.30 -2.89 -5.42
N LEU A 57 14.78 -4.10 -5.55
CA LEU A 57 15.49 -5.26 -6.07
C LEU A 57 14.72 -5.82 -7.26
N GLU A 58 15.11 -5.39 -8.46
CA GLU A 58 14.50 -5.82 -9.71
C GLU A 58 15.46 -6.63 -10.57
N ASP A 59 14.91 -7.53 -11.39
CA ASP A 59 15.64 -8.16 -12.48
C ASP A 59 15.73 -7.20 -13.70
N PRO A 60 16.51 -7.54 -14.75
CA PRO A 60 16.63 -6.71 -15.95
C PRO A 60 15.30 -6.45 -16.68
N THR A 61 14.24 -7.21 -16.38
CA THR A 61 12.90 -7.03 -16.95
C THR A 61 12.01 -6.14 -16.10
N GLY A 62 12.51 -5.57 -15.00
CA GLY A 62 11.75 -4.72 -14.08
C GLY A 62 10.86 -5.51 -13.11
N ARG A 63 11.10 -6.81 -12.93
CA ARG A 63 10.36 -7.64 -11.97
C ARG A 63 11.07 -7.68 -10.64
N THR A 64 10.32 -7.52 -9.54
CA THR A 64 10.86 -7.61 -8.18
C THR A 64 11.39 -9.01 -7.89
N LEU A 65 12.69 -9.11 -7.56
CA LEU A 65 13.38 -10.37 -7.28
C LEU A 65 12.96 -10.97 -5.93
N PHE A 66 12.90 -10.12 -4.88
CA PHE A 66 12.54 -10.53 -3.53
C PHE A 66 11.40 -9.67 -2.99
N PHE A 67 11.70 -8.44 -2.60
CA PHE A 67 10.76 -7.42 -2.15
C PHE A 67 11.39 -6.05 -2.27
N ASP A 68 10.57 -5.04 -2.55
CA ASP A 68 11.00 -3.65 -2.37
C ASP A 68 10.60 -3.21 -0.97
N GLN A 69 11.35 -2.28 -0.40
CA GLN A 69 11.11 -1.76 0.94
C GLN A 69 11.26 -0.25 0.97
N GLY A 70 10.31 0.41 1.64
CA GLY A 70 10.42 1.82 2.03
C GLY A 70 10.17 1.99 3.52
N ILE A 71 10.98 2.81 4.20
CA ILE A 71 10.82 3.15 5.61
C ILE A 71 10.58 4.65 5.71
N PHE A 72 9.46 5.01 6.33
CA PHE A 72 9.00 6.39 6.46
C PHE A 72 8.56 6.67 7.90
N GLY A 73 8.61 7.94 8.30
CA GLY A 73 8.10 8.42 9.58
C GLY A 73 6.83 9.26 9.43
N ILE A 74 6.16 9.48 10.54
CA ILE A 74 5.01 10.39 10.67
C ILE A 74 5.18 11.24 11.90
N GLY A 75 4.98 12.54 11.72
CA GLY A 75 5.03 13.52 12.79
C GLY A 75 6.42 13.65 13.41
N LYS A 76 6.52 14.48 14.43
CA LYS A 76 7.74 14.65 15.23
C LYS A 76 7.37 14.81 16.70
N THR A 77 8.13 14.15 17.56
CA THR A 77 8.12 14.37 19.00
C THR A 77 8.94 15.62 19.35
N THR A 78 8.86 16.08 20.58
CA THR A 78 9.71 17.16 21.10
C THR A 78 11.21 16.84 21.01
N ALA A 79 11.57 15.56 21.03
CA ALA A 79 12.95 15.08 20.84
C ALA A 79 13.37 14.97 19.36
N GLY A 80 12.51 15.40 18.42
CA GLY A 80 12.80 15.36 16.98
C GLY A 80 12.62 13.97 16.32
N LEU A 81 12.24 12.94 17.09
CA LEU A 81 11.96 11.61 16.55
C LEU A 81 10.56 11.54 15.95
N PRO A 82 10.31 10.67 14.96
CA PRO A 82 8.96 10.47 14.46
C PRO A 82 8.06 9.84 15.54
N ILE A 83 6.76 10.17 15.51
CA ILE A 83 5.76 9.59 16.42
C ILE A 83 5.56 8.11 16.08
N LEU A 84 5.61 7.77 14.80
CA LEU A 84 5.44 6.42 14.27
C LEU A 84 6.35 6.24 13.05
N LYS A 85 6.98 5.08 12.92
CA LYS A 85 7.59 4.62 11.66
C LYS A 85 6.70 3.59 10.99
N TYR A 86 6.57 3.66 9.65
CA TYR A 86 5.90 2.63 8.89
C TYR A 86 6.81 2.09 7.79
N HIS A 87 6.85 0.77 7.71
CA HIS A 87 7.61 0.03 6.73
C HIS A 87 6.65 -0.47 5.65
N LEU A 88 6.84 -0.03 4.42
CA LEU A 88 6.13 -0.53 3.26
C LEU A 88 6.97 -1.61 2.59
N PHE A 89 6.36 -2.76 2.33
CA PHE A 89 6.97 -3.88 1.61
C PHE A 89 6.14 -4.23 0.39
N THR A 90 6.79 -4.59 -0.71
CA THR A 90 6.12 -5.27 -1.82
C THR A 90 6.43 -6.77 -1.76
N VAL A 91 5.49 -7.62 -2.15
CA VAL A 91 5.77 -9.03 -2.36
C VAL A 91 6.12 -9.30 -3.82
N PRO A 92 7.00 -10.28 -4.12
CA PRO A 92 7.20 -10.74 -5.47
C PRO A 92 5.91 -11.39 -5.98
N GLY A 93 5.44 -10.97 -7.17
CA GLY A 93 4.17 -11.46 -7.73
C GLY A 93 4.26 -12.82 -8.42
N GLN A 94 5.47 -13.35 -8.65
CA GLN A 94 5.66 -14.62 -9.38
C GLN A 94 5.36 -15.82 -8.48
N GLU A 95 4.71 -16.85 -9.02
CA GLU A 95 4.31 -18.08 -8.29
C GLU A 95 5.50 -18.81 -7.64
N ARG A 96 6.64 -18.87 -8.31
CA ARG A 96 7.88 -19.48 -7.77
C ARG A 96 8.36 -18.89 -6.43
N HIS A 97 7.81 -17.74 -6.02
CA HIS A 97 8.18 -17.04 -4.79
C HIS A 97 7.13 -17.15 -3.66
N ALA A 98 6.24 -18.14 -3.70
CA ALA A 98 5.20 -18.32 -2.69
C ALA A 98 5.74 -18.37 -1.24
N GLY A 99 6.86 -19.08 -1.02
CA GLY A 99 7.50 -19.13 0.30
C GLY A 99 7.99 -17.75 0.77
N GLN A 100 8.51 -16.93 -0.13
CA GLN A 100 8.98 -15.58 0.18
C GLN A 100 7.81 -14.65 0.52
N ARG A 101 6.67 -14.76 -0.21
CA ARG A 101 5.46 -13.98 0.08
C ARG A 101 4.95 -14.23 1.50
N LYS A 102 4.92 -15.49 1.95
CA LYS A 102 4.56 -15.86 3.32
C LYS A 102 5.48 -15.21 4.37
N VAL A 103 6.80 -15.19 4.12
CA VAL A 103 7.77 -14.54 5.01
C VAL A 103 7.55 -13.03 5.07
N VAL A 104 7.33 -12.38 3.92
CA VAL A 104 7.06 -10.94 3.87
C VAL A 104 5.74 -10.60 4.58
N LEU A 105 4.71 -11.45 4.48
CA LEU A 105 3.42 -11.22 5.14
C LEU A 105 3.48 -11.37 6.67
N ARG A 106 4.40 -12.19 7.19
CA ARG A 106 4.52 -12.39 8.64
C ARG A 106 4.78 -11.08 9.38
N GLY A 107 4.01 -10.83 10.44
CA GLY A 107 4.12 -9.62 11.25
C GLY A 107 3.59 -8.37 10.53
N ALA A 108 2.75 -8.51 9.50
CA ALA A 108 2.08 -7.39 8.87
C ALA A 108 0.97 -6.83 9.78
N HIS A 109 0.92 -5.50 9.89
CA HIS A 109 -0.10 -4.76 10.62
C HIS A 109 -1.19 -4.23 9.69
N GLY A 110 -0.95 -4.27 8.38
CA GLY A 110 -1.90 -3.87 7.37
C GLY A 110 -1.54 -4.35 5.98
N LEU A 111 -2.54 -4.41 5.10
CA LEU A 111 -2.41 -4.97 3.77
C LEU A 111 -2.98 -4.01 2.72
N ILE A 112 -2.25 -3.81 1.63
CA ILE A 112 -2.75 -3.15 0.42
C ILE A 112 -2.74 -4.19 -0.69
N VAL A 113 -3.92 -4.65 -1.09
CA VAL A 113 -4.07 -5.61 -2.19
C VAL A 113 -4.17 -4.85 -3.49
N VAL A 114 -3.18 -5.00 -4.35
CA VAL A 114 -3.16 -4.36 -5.66
C VAL A 114 -3.76 -5.31 -6.68
N VAL A 115 -4.88 -4.91 -7.26
CA VAL A 115 -5.60 -5.61 -8.31
C VAL A 115 -5.30 -4.92 -9.64
N ASP A 116 -4.94 -5.68 -10.64
CA ASP A 116 -4.73 -5.21 -12.00
C ASP A 116 -6.08 -5.11 -12.70
N SER A 117 -6.50 -3.93 -13.15
CA SER A 117 -7.81 -3.77 -13.78
C SER A 117 -7.91 -4.38 -15.18
N GLU A 118 -6.81 -4.73 -15.81
CA GLU A 118 -6.81 -5.34 -17.14
C GLU A 118 -7.58 -6.66 -17.15
N ILE A 119 -8.59 -6.79 -18.02
CA ILE A 119 -9.48 -7.97 -18.09
C ILE A 119 -8.67 -9.25 -18.25
N SER A 120 -7.61 -9.24 -19.08
CA SER A 120 -6.74 -10.40 -19.31
C SER A 120 -6.05 -10.92 -18.04
N ARG A 121 -6.00 -10.11 -16.96
CA ARG A 121 -5.34 -10.42 -15.69
C ARG A 121 -6.30 -10.95 -14.62
N TRP A 122 -7.53 -11.31 -15.01
CA TRP A 122 -8.55 -11.76 -14.07
C TRP A 122 -8.12 -12.97 -13.22
N GLU A 123 -7.59 -14.02 -13.88
CA GLU A 123 -7.19 -15.25 -13.18
C GLU A 123 -6.01 -15.03 -12.23
N GLU A 124 -5.04 -14.20 -12.61
CA GLU A 124 -3.92 -13.89 -11.72
C GLU A 124 -4.37 -13.06 -10.51
N ASN A 125 -5.33 -12.14 -10.69
CA ASN A 125 -5.94 -11.42 -9.58
C ASN A 125 -6.65 -12.40 -8.63
N LYS A 126 -7.49 -13.29 -9.19
CA LYS A 126 -8.24 -14.31 -8.43
C LYS A 126 -7.30 -15.23 -7.65
N ASN A 127 -6.26 -15.77 -8.28
CA ASN A 127 -5.27 -16.63 -7.63
C ASN A 127 -4.55 -15.89 -6.50
N SER A 128 -4.20 -14.63 -6.70
CA SER A 128 -3.56 -13.80 -5.66
C SER A 128 -4.48 -13.54 -4.47
N LEU A 129 -5.79 -13.36 -4.69
CA LEU A 129 -6.79 -13.19 -3.63
C LEU A 129 -7.05 -14.50 -2.87
N ILE A 130 -7.15 -15.62 -3.57
CA ILE A 130 -7.27 -16.94 -2.93
C ILE A 130 -6.05 -17.20 -2.04
N GLU A 131 -4.84 -16.93 -2.54
CA GLU A 131 -3.62 -17.15 -1.75
C GLU A 131 -3.59 -16.29 -0.48
N ILE A 132 -3.90 -14.98 -0.56
CA ILE A 132 -3.89 -14.15 0.64
C ILE A 132 -4.98 -14.58 1.63
N ASN A 133 -6.14 -15.02 1.15
CA ASN A 133 -7.18 -15.54 2.01
C ASN A 133 -6.74 -16.84 2.71
N GLN A 134 -6.04 -17.73 2.03
CA GLN A 134 -5.47 -18.95 2.65
C GLN A 134 -4.40 -18.62 3.71
N LEU A 135 -3.63 -17.53 3.53
CA LEU A 135 -2.54 -17.14 4.42
C LEU A 135 -3.00 -16.29 5.62
N ALA A 136 -4.05 -15.53 5.47
CA ALA A 136 -4.47 -14.50 6.43
C ALA A 136 -5.99 -14.30 6.54
N GLY A 137 -6.81 -15.21 5.99
CA GLY A 137 -8.27 -15.05 5.91
C GLY A 137 -8.93 -14.77 7.27
N ASP A 138 -8.56 -15.50 8.33
CA ASP A 138 -9.09 -15.28 9.67
C ASP A 138 -8.77 -13.88 10.22
N LYS A 139 -7.57 -13.36 9.94
CA LYS A 139 -7.15 -12.01 10.33
C LYS A 139 -7.85 -10.91 9.51
N LEU A 140 -8.12 -11.17 8.23
CA LEU A 140 -8.88 -10.28 7.37
C LEU A 140 -10.34 -10.22 7.81
N ALA A 141 -10.97 -11.37 8.01
CA ALA A 141 -12.38 -11.48 8.42
C ALA A 141 -12.65 -10.87 9.81
N SER A 142 -11.72 -11.05 10.76
CA SER A 142 -11.83 -10.48 12.12
C SER A 142 -11.48 -8.98 12.19
N GLY A 143 -10.92 -8.41 11.11
CA GLY A 143 -10.37 -7.05 11.12
C GLY A 143 -9.01 -6.91 11.84
N ALA A 144 -8.43 -8.01 12.32
CA ALA A 144 -7.10 -8.01 12.94
C ALA A 144 -5.97 -7.67 11.96
N LEU A 145 -6.20 -7.83 10.67
CA LEU A 145 -5.33 -7.34 9.60
C LEU A 145 -6.15 -6.39 8.70
N PRO A 146 -6.21 -5.09 9.01
CA PRO A 146 -6.91 -4.12 8.19
C PRO A 146 -6.32 -4.06 6.78
N TYR A 147 -7.17 -3.85 5.77
CA TYR A 147 -6.74 -3.85 4.37
C TYR A 147 -7.49 -2.83 3.52
N PHE A 148 -6.86 -2.42 2.41
CA PHE A 148 -7.47 -1.70 1.30
C PHE A 148 -7.15 -2.39 -0.02
N ILE A 149 -8.04 -2.23 -0.98
CA ILE A 149 -7.86 -2.69 -2.36
C ILE A 149 -7.47 -1.50 -3.23
N MET A 150 -6.35 -1.60 -3.89
CA MET A 150 -5.90 -0.66 -4.91
C MET A 150 -6.21 -1.26 -6.29
N LEU A 151 -7.34 -0.85 -6.91
CA LEU A 151 -7.66 -1.22 -8.28
C LEU A 151 -6.86 -0.32 -9.22
N ASN A 152 -5.76 -0.87 -9.73
CA ASN A 152 -4.77 -0.12 -10.52
C ASN A 152 -4.97 -0.29 -12.02
N LYS A 153 -4.30 0.55 -12.80
CA LYS A 153 -4.37 0.67 -14.26
C LYS A 153 -5.70 1.23 -14.76
N MET A 154 -6.30 2.15 -13.99
CA MET A 154 -7.53 2.83 -14.39
C MET A 154 -7.33 3.82 -15.55
N ASP A 155 -6.10 3.97 -16.05
CA ASP A 155 -5.74 4.61 -17.32
C ASP A 155 -6.10 3.79 -18.55
N LEU A 156 -6.32 2.48 -18.43
CA LEU A 156 -6.75 1.62 -19.54
C LEU A 156 -8.15 2.03 -20.04
N PRO A 157 -8.46 1.78 -21.35
CA PRO A 157 -9.82 1.96 -21.90
C PRO A 157 -10.86 1.18 -21.09
N VAL A 158 -12.08 1.73 -20.97
CA VAL A 158 -13.15 1.15 -20.13
C VAL A 158 -13.48 -0.28 -20.56
N GLU A 159 -13.46 -0.54 -21.86
CA GLU A 159 -13.73 -1.86 -22.47
C GLU A 159 -12.64 -2.92 -22.20
N SER A 160 -11.46 -2.48 -21.75
CA SER A 160 -10.31 -3.35 -21.50
C SER A 160 -10.08 -3.62 -20.01
N ARG A 161 -10.92 -3.05 -19.12
CA ARG A 161 -10.72 -3.13 -17.68
C ARG A 161 -11.95 -3.63 -16.93
N ILE A 162 -11.70 -4.30 -15.81
CA ILE A 162 -12.73 -4.67 -14.85
C ILE A 162 -13.12 -3.45 -13.99
N SER A 163 -14.38 -3.43 -13.57
CA SER A 163 -14.95 -2.40 -12.70
C SER A 163 -14.74 -2.73 -11.20
N SER A 164 -14.89 -1.73 -10.35
CA SER A 164 -14.92 -1.92 -8.89
C SER A 164 -16.00 -2.90 -8.43
N LEU A 165 -17.13 -3.00 -9.17
CA LEU A 165 -18.19 -3.95 -8.85
C LEU A 165 -17.74 -5.40 -9.12
N GLU A 166 -17.05 -5.65 -10.22
CA GLU A 166 -16.50 -6.97 -10.54
C GLU A 166 -15.42 -7.38 -9.54
N VAL A 167 -14.55 -6.44 -9.15
CA VAL A 167 -13.58 -6.66 -8.06
C VAL A 167 -14.29 -6.97 -6.74
N GLY A 168 -15.38 -6.26 -6.41
CA GLY A 168 -16.20 -6.54 -5.23
C GLY A 168 -16.76 -7.96 -5.22
N LYS A 169 -17.25 -8.45 -6.36
CA LYS A 169 -17.70 -9.84 -6.52
C LYS A 169 -16.54 -10.82 -6.31
N LEU A 170 -15.39 -10.57 -6.93
CA LEU A 170 -14.20 -11.40 -6.80
C LEU A 170 -13.72 -11.51 -5.34
N LEU A 171 -13.74 -10.41 -4.58
CA LEU A 171 -13.40 -10.41 -3.15
C LEU A 171 -14.37 -11.24 -2.32
N SER A 172 -15.66 -11.18 -2.63
CA SER A 172 -16.69 -11.99 -1.96
C SER A 172 -16.54 -13.48 -2.31
N GLU A 173 -16.35 -13.81 -3.59
CA GLU A 173 -16.17 -15.19 -4.07
C GLU A 173 -14.89 -15.84 -3.55
N SER A 174 -13.81 -15.08 -3.40
CA SER A 174 -12.54 -15.56 -2.83
C SER A 174 -12.55 -15.67 -1.30
N GLY A 175 -13.64 -15.23 -0.64
CA GLY A 175 -13.74 -15.20 0.82
C GLY A 175 -12.91 -14.11 1.50
N THR A 176 -12.40 -13.15 0.71
CA THR A 176 -11.55 -12.04 1.24
C THR A 176 -12.41 -10.96 1.93
N ALA A 177 -13.63 -10.75 1.47
CA ALA A 177 -14.59 -9.82 2.08
C ALA A 177 -15.89 -10.57 2.47
N ALA A 178 -16.44 -10.23 3.61
CA ALA A 178 -17.69 -10.83 4.11
C ALA A 178 -18.93 -10.39 3.31
N SER A 179 -18.86 -9.25 2.61
CA SER A 179 -19.96 -8.73 1.79
C SER A 179 -19.47 -7.78 0.69
N LEU A 180 -20.29 -7.64 -0.36
CA LEU A 180 -20.05 -6.65 -1.43
C LEU A 180 -20.00 -5.21 -0.89
N ARG A 181 -20.77 -4.89 0.16
CA ARG A 181 -20.77 -3.57 0.79
C ARG A 181 -19.45 -3.28 1.49
N GLU A 182 -18.92 -4.25 2.21
CA GLU A 182 -17.59 -4.14 2.83
C GLU A 182 -16.51 -3.98 1.77
N ALA A 183 -16.53 -4.81 0.72
CA ALA A 183 -15.59 -4.70 -0.38
C ALA A 183 -15.61 -3.31 -1.03
N ALA A 184 -16.79 -2.76 -1.32
CA ALA A 184 -16.96 -1.49 -2.01
C ALA A 184 -16.31 -0.31 -1.28
N VAL A 185 -16.37 -0.26 0.06
CA VAL A 185 -15.78 0.83 0.85
C VAL A 185 -14.25 0.73 0.96
N ARG A 186 -13.68 -0.43 0.63
CA ARG A 186 -12.24 -0.69 0.69
C ARG A 186 -11.55 -0.57 -0.66
N ILE A 187 -12.30 -0.49 -1.77
CA ILE A 187 -11.73 -0.37 -3.12
C ILE A 187 -11.44 1.10 -3.43
N ILE A 188 -10.21 1.37 -3.86
CA ILE A 188 -9.77 2.68 -4.33
C ILE A 188 -9.21 2.50 -5.73
N GLU A 189 -9.86 3.14 -6.70
CA GLU A 189 -9.45 3.17 -8.10
C GLU A 189 -8.27 4.12 -8.29
N VAL A 190 -7.21 3.62 -8.93
CA VAL A 190 -5.97 4.37 -9.14
C VAL A 190 -5.39 4.13 -10.54
N SER A 191 -4.59 5.07 -11.02
CA SER A 191 -3.64 4.88 -12.11
C SER A 191 -2.25 5.24 -11.58
N CYS A 192 -1.43 4.23 -11.35
CA CYS A 192 -0.03 4.46 -10.98
C CYS A 192 0.77 5.03 -12.15
N LEU A 193 0.34 4.82 -13.41
CA LEU A 193 0.95 5.41 -14.58
C LEU A 193 0.74 6.93 -14.59
N ASP A 194 -0.53 7.38 -14.50
CA ASP A 194 -0.86 8.81 -14.46
C ASP A 194 -0.20 9.50 -13.27
N ALA A 195 -0.24 8.88 -12.09
CA ALA A 195 0.38 9.44 -10.90
C ALA A 195 1.90 9.62 -11.04
N ARG A 196 2.58 8.66 -11.69
CA ARG A 196 4.01 8.78 -12.00
C ARG A 196 4.29 9.92 -12.96
N ASP A 197 3.48 10.04 -14.00
CA ASP A 197 3.70 11.03 -15.06
C ASP A 197 3.32 12.43 -14.57
N ASP A 198 2.28 12.56 -13.75
CA ASP A 198 1.92 13.81 -13.07
C ASP A 198 3.02 14.29 -12.10
N LEU A 199 3.63 13.36 -11.34
CA LEU A 199 4.78 13.71 -10.49
C LEU A 199 5.98 14.18 -11.31
N LYS A 200 6.27 13.52 -12.44
CA LYS A 200 7.34 13.97 -13.35
C LYS A 200 7.05 15.36 -13.91
N ASN A 201 5.80 15.60 -14.34
CA ASN A 201 5.37 16.89 -14.84
C ASN A 201 5.49 17.98 -13.77
N LEU A 202 5.07 17.71 -12.53
CA LEU A 202 5.20 18.62 -11.40
C LEU A 202 6.66 19.01 -11.16
N LEU A 203 7.57 18.03 -11.22
CA LEU A 203 9.00 18.25 -11.00
C LEU A 203 9.70 18.97 -12.16
N SER A 204 9.21 18.80 -13.40
CA SER A 204 9.85 19.37 -14.59
C SER A 204 9.34 20.77 -14.96
N LYS A 205 8.07 21.07 -14.68
CA LYS A 205 7.39 22.31 -15.13
C LYS A 205 7.22 23.34 -14.01
N GLY A 206 7.38 22.95 -12.76
CA GLY A 206 7.07 23.80 -11.62
C GLY A 206 8.07 24.94 -11.45
N ASN A 207 7.57 26.17 -11.37
CA ASN A 207 8.29 27.24 -10.69
C ASN A 207 8.43 26.79 -9.23
N ARG A 208 9.59 26.22 -8.87
CA ARG A 208 9.81 25.56 -7.55
C ARG A 208 9.38 26.45 -6.38
N SER A 209 9.56 27.78 -6.52
CA SER A 209 9.18 28.74 -5.48
C SER A 209 7.67 28.81 -5.19
N GLU A 210 6.82 28.46 -6.15
CA GLU A 210 5.36 28.48 -5.98
C GLU A 210 4.81 27.22 -5.32
N ILE A 211 5.38 26.05 -5.68
CA ILE A 211 4.88 24.75 -5.25
C ILE A 211 5.45 24.26 -3.92
N VAL A 212 6.52 24.90 -3.42
CA VAL A 212 7.13 24.56 -2.13
C VAL A 212 6.86 25.64 -1.08
N ASP A 213 6.92 25.25 0.18
CA ASP A 213 6.88 26.17 1.32
C ASP A 213 8.27 26.81 1.58
N ASN A 214 8.36 27.64 2.62
CA ASN A 214 9.59 28.30 3.04
C ASN A 214 10.71 27.33 3.46
N SER A 215 10.38 26.07 3.76
CA SER A 215 11.35 25.01 4.08
C SER A 215 11.75 24.16 2.86
N GLY A 216 11.24 24.50 1.65
CA GLY A 216 11.49 23.78 0.42
C GLY A 216 10.68 22.51 0.25
N LYS A 217 9.66 22.29 1.10
CA LYS A 217 8.77 21.11 1.04
C LYS A 217 7.57 21.36 0.14
N LEU A 218 7.17 20.34 -0.61
CA LEU A 218 5.97 20.41 -1.46
C LEU A 218 4.72 20.71 -0.61
N LYS A 219 4.01 21.77 -0.98
CA LYS A 219 2.72 22.09 -0.36
C LYS A 219 1.66 21.09 -0.82
N LYS A 220 0.80 20.65 0.10
CA LYS A 220 -0.21 19.61 -0.16
C LYS A 220 -1.23 19.97 -1.23
N GLU A 221 -1.55 21.26 -1.38
CA GLU A 221 -2.48 21.75 -2.41
C GLU A 221 -1.96 21.55 -3.84
N PHE A 222 -0.66 21.40 -4.03
CA PHE A 222 -0.05 21.12 -5.34
C PHE A 222 0.13 19.62 -5.61
N ARG A 223 -0.26 18.77 -4.68
CA ARG A 223 -0.23 17.32 -4.90
C ARG A 223 -1.22 16.94 -6.01
N PRO A 224 -0.79 16.31 -7.12
CA PRO A 224 -1.70 15.91 -8.19
C PRO A 224 -2.79 14.94 -7.68
N GLN A 225 -3.99 15.00 -8.24
CA GLN A 225 -5.11 14.17 -7.81
C GLN A 225 -4.83 12.67 -8.02
N SER A 226 -4.19 12.30 -9.12
CA SER A 226 -3.75 10.94 -9.41
C SER A 226 -2.83 10.39 -8.30
N VAL A 227 -1.88 11.21 -7.85
CA VAL A 227 -0.97 10.90 -6.74
C VAL A 227 -1.73 10.76 -5.43
N ASN A 228 -2.68 11.65 -5.13
CA ASN A 228 -3.55 11.56 -3.97
C ASN A 228 -4.29 10.21 -3.92
N ARG A 229 -4.81 9.75 -5.05
CA ARG A 229 -5.50 8.46 -5.14
C ARG A 229 -4.57 7.28 -4.83
N VAL A 230 -3.34 7.29 -5.34
CA VAL A 230 -2.35 6.22 -5.08
C VAL A 230 -1.91 6.18 -3.61
N ILE A 231 -1.78 7.35 -2.96
CA ILE A 231 -1.35 7.44 -1.56
C ILE A 231 -2.49 7.16 -0.57
N LYS A 232 -3.74 7.43 -0.96
CA LYS A 232 -4.92 7.30 -0.09
C LYS A 232 -5.04 5.93 0.61
N PRO A 233 -4.81 4.77 -0.05
CA PRO A 233 -4.84 3.47 0.63
C PRO A 233 -3.83 3.38 1.78
N VAL A 234 -2.61 3.89 1.58
CA VAL A 234 -1.55 3.90 2.61
C VAL A 234 -1.96 4.79 3.78
N GLU A 235 -2.38 6.02 3.52
CA GLU A 235 -2.78 6.98 4.56
C GLU A 235 -4.00 6.49 5.35
N SER A 236 -4.99 5.91 4.67
CA SER A 236 -6.20 5.34 5.31
C SER A 236 -5.85 4.15 6.18
N LEU A 237 -4.99 3.26 5.69
CA LEU A 237 -4.56 2.08 6.44
C LEU A 237 -3.76 2.45 7.69
N ILE A 238 -2.84 3.40 7.58
CA ILE A 238 -2.09 3.91 8.74
C ILE A 238 -3.05 4.48 9.80
N ARG A 239 -4.08 5.22 9.38
CA ARG A 239 -5.10 5.75 10.30
C ARG A 239 -5.86 4.63 11.02
N GLU A 240 -6.28 3.58 10.31
CA GLU A 240 -6.94 2.42 10.93
C GLU A 240 -6.00 1.72 11.93
N ILE A 241 -4.73 1.53 11.57
CA ILE A 241 -3.73 0.91 12.45
C ILE A 241 -3.55 1.75 13.72
N ILE A 242 -3.43 3.07 13.62
CA ILE A 242 -3.30 3.96 14.79
C ILE A 242 -4.53 3.85 15.69
N ILE A 243 -5.74 3.80 15.12
CA ILE A 243 -6.97 3.62 15.91
C ILE A 243 -6.96 2.27 16.65
N GLN A 244 -6.52 1.19 16.01
CA GLN A 244 -6.40 -0.11 16.66
C GLN A 244 -5.35 -0.12 17.77
N MET A 245 -4.19 0.55 17.55
CA MET A 245 -3.18 0.74 18.60
C MET A 245 -3.75 1.41 19.84
N MET A 246 -4.53 2.48 19.67
CA MET A 246 -5.13 3.22 20.77
C MET A 246 -6.14 2.35 21.56
N LYS A 247 -6.92 1.52 20.87
CA LYS A 247 -7.87 0.60 21.52
C LYS A 247 -7.20 -0.50 22.34
N GLN A 248 -5.99 -0.93 21.99
CA GLN A 248 -5.25 -1.95 22.75
C GLN A 248 -4.57 -1.40 24.01
N GLN A 249 -4.47 -0.07 24.17
CA GLN A 249 -3.89 0.58 25.33
C GLN A 249 -4.92 0.94 26.42
N GLN A 250 -6.19 0.72 26.13
CA GLN A 250 -7.31 0.86 27.08
C GLN A 250 -7.67 -0.49 27.71
#